data_944d064618a8432ae0b447e12b7fa79a
#
_entry.id   944d064618a8432ae0b447e12b7fa79a
#
_cell.length_a   1.000
_cell.length_b   1.000
_cell.length_c   1.000
_cell.angle_alpha   90.00
_cell.angle_beta   90.00
_cell.angle_gamma   90.00
#
_symmetry.space_group_name_H-M   'P 1'
#
loop_
_entity.id
_entity.type
_entity.pdbx_description
1 polymer ?
#
loop_
_entity_poly.entity_id
_entity_poly.type
_entity_poly.pdbx_seq_one_letter_code
_entity_poly.pdbx_strand_id
1 'polypeptide(L)'
;MPIVDTTWRSERPVEIASCVNIPQTELVHCPVFCTPWLRALSAIMGLCASIPEEKRAEYAKNKQIASEMKKNHLREQAVTKLLLLGAGESGKSTVFKQMKQLYTDEGWSEEELMAKKNHIFENIVDSLRILILETTEPTLEIVDKLSYDGDAQAAVAKLQEMPKSYALTPEIGALISSVWKHPNTQRTYARRSDFQLNDNTEYYLNEIDRIASAEYAPSLQDVLRVRIRTSGIVEAKFKINKSPFRMFDVGGQRNERKKWIHCFDDVTAVIYVVSLSGYDQVCFEDATQNRLVESLDLFADTRNNKWFKNTPFILFLNKVDLFEKKIADIDLRNMEKKWFLNYNGGTNFDAALAFIKEEFASKTPAGQELYTHETTATNTKNVELVFDACKDIFLRRNLQDAGFME
;
A
#
# COMPACT_ATOMS: atom_id res chain seq x y z
N MET A 1 46.14 -37.87 -5.13
CA MET A 1 45.08 -38.90 -5.06
C MET A 1 43.79 -38.27 -5.47
N PRO A 2 43.03 -38.94 -6.33
CA PRO A 2 42.71 -38.35 -7.61
C PRO A 2 41.29 -37.70 -7.67
N ILE A 3 41.22 -36.73 -8.55
CA ILE A 3 40.08 -36.04 -9.10
C ILE A 3 39.22 -37.06 -9.87
N VAL A 4 37.93 -37.13 -9.61
CA VAL A 4 36.94 -37.82 -10.46
C VAL A 4 36.05 -36.74 -11.11
N ASP A 5 36.33 -36.55 -12.39
CA ASP A 5 35.60 -35.80 -13.37
C ASP A 5 34.38 -36.61 -13.82
N THR A 6 33.17 -36.09 -13.68
CA THR A 6 31.98 -36.67 -14.31
C THR A 6 31.21 -35.61 -15.05
N THR A 7 31.63 -35.41 -16.31
CA THR A 7 30.87 -34.72 -17.33
C THR A 7 29.60 -35.51 -17.70
N TRP A 8 28.44 -34.98 -17.36
CA TRP A 8 27.15 -35.41 -17.95
C TRP A 8 26.89 -34.67 -19.25
N ARG A 9 26.91 -35.41 -20.35
CA ARG A 9 26.45 -34.94 -21.67
C ARG A 9 24.95 -34.71 -21.66
N SER A 10 24.54 -33.55 -22.13
CA SER A 10 23.19 -33.20 -22.44
C SER A 10 22.69 -33.98 -23.67
N GLU A 11 21.74 -34.87 -23.46
CA GLU A 11 20.94 -35.41 -24.58
C GLU A 11 19.80 -34.47 -24.89
N ARG A 12 19.68 -34.12 -26.18
CA ARG A 12 18.61 -33.25 -26.72
C ARG A 12 17.29 -34.01 -26.71
N PRO A 13 16.14 -33.36 -26.50
CA PRO A 13 14.83 -33.97 -26.68
C PRO A 13 14.54 -34.15 -28.19
N VAL A 14 14.08 -35.34 -28.51
CA VAL A 14 13.61 -35.72 -29.87
C VAL A 14 12.31 -34.96 -30.12
N GLU A 15 12.30 -34.13 -31.16
CA GLU A 15 11.09 -33.52 -31.73
C GLU A 15 10.21 -34.62 -32.31
N ILE A 16 9.01 -34.83 -31.77
CA ILE A 16 7.96 -35.62 -32.39
C ILE A 16 7.22 -34.70 -33.38
N ALA A 17 7.55 -34.88 -34.63
CA ALA A 17 6.92 -34.19 -35.74
C ALA A 17 5.41 -34.46 -35.80
N SER A 18 4.67 -33.36 -36.09
CA SER A 18 3.25 -33.30 -36.35
C SER A 18 2.82 -34.27 -37.45
N CYS A 19 1.89 -35.18 -37.14
CA CYS A 19 1.22 -35.98 -38.16
C CYS A 19 0.27 -35.12 -39.00
N VAL A 20 0.59 -34.97 -40.24
CA VAL A 20 -0.16 -34.31 -41.31
C VAL A 20 -1.43 -35.10 -41.61
N ASN A 21 -2.55 -34.40 -41.79
CA ASN A 21 -3.81 -34.91 -42.34
C ASN A 21 -3.61 -35.42 -43.75
N ILE A 22 -3.88 -36.70 -44.02
CA ILE A 22 -3.98 -37.29 -45.36
C ILE A 22 -5.47 -37.51 -45.67
N PRO A 23 -6.00 -37.01 -46.81
CA PRO A 23 -7.39 -37.25 -47.19
C PRO A 23 -7.64 -38.70 -47.65
N GLN A 24 -8.80 -39.25 -47.31
CA GLN A 24 -9.23 -40.63 -47.58
C GLN A 24 -9.71 -40.84 -49.04
N THR A 25 -8.91 -40.57 -50.02
CA THR A 25 -9.25 -40.98 -51.40
C THR A 25 -7.99 -41.29 -52.19
N GLU A 26 -7.41 -42.49 -51.98
CA GLU A 26 -6.60 -43.23 -52.94
C GLU A 26 -5.93 -44.42 -52.25
N LEU A 27 -6.69 -45.51 -52.11
CA LEU A 27 -6.17 -46.83 -51.76
C LEU A 27 -6.61 -47.83 -52.83
N VAL A 28 -5.88 -47.86 -53.95
CA VAL A 28 -5.95 -48.99 -54.88
C VAL A 28 -4.53 -49.37 -55.23
N HIS A 29 -4.22 -50.68 -54.95
CA HIS A 29 -3.08 -51.48 -55.39
C HIS A 29 -1.69 -51.18 -54.76
N CYS A 30 -1.36 -51.92 -53.73
CA CYS A 30 -0.03 -52.44 -53.53
C CYS A 30 -0.14 -53.87 -52.95
N PRO A 31 0.24 -54.91 -53.65
CA PRO A 31 0.23 -56.24 -53.10
C PRO A 31 1.57 -56.56 -52.44
N VAL A 32 1.46 -57.28 -51.35
CA VAL A 32 2.50 -58.04 -50.70
C VAL A 32 3.62 -57.26 -49.97
N PHE A 33 3.60 -57.31 -48.69
CA PHE A 33 4.65 -57.10 -47.68
C PHE A 33 4.30 -56.05 -46.58
N CYS A 34 3.15 -56.14 -45.93
CA CYS A 34 2.88 -55.29 -44.74
C CYS A 34 2.10 -55.98 -43.61
N THR A 35 2.26 -57.30 -43.42
CA THR A 35 1.52 -58.02 -42.39
C THR A 35 2.10 -57.96 -40.95
N PRO A 36 3.37 -57.65 -40.68
CA PRO A 36 3.86 -57.54 -39.29
C PRO A 36 3.53 -56.21 -38.60
N TRP A 37 3.53 -55.08 -39.36
CA TRP A 37 3.37 -53.75 -38.80
C TRP A 37 1.90 -53.37 -38.45
N LEU A 38 0.95 -53.87 -39.22
CA LEU A 38 -0.48 -53.66 -38.95
C LEU A 38 -0.95 -54.41 -37.71
N ARG A 39 -0.34 -55.58 -37.40
CA ARG A 39 -0.60 -56.33 -36.17
C ARG A 39 0.02 -55.66 -34.95
N ALA A 40 1.17 -55.00 -35.07
CA ALA A 40 1.78 -54.22 -34.01
C ALA A 40 0.98 -52.94 -33.71
N LEU A 41 0.45 -52.26 -34.73
CA LEU A 41 -0.41 -51.08 -34.52
C LEU A 41 -1.77 -51.43 -33.90
N SER A 42 -2.38 -52.59 -34.28
CA SER A 42 -3.64 -53.05 -33.66
C SER A 42 -3.42 -53.51 -32.22
N ALA A 43 -2.23 -54.06 -31.88
CA ALA A 43 -1.88 -54.40 -30.50
C ALA A 43 -1.63 -53.14 -29.63
N ILE A 44 -1.05 -52.08 -30.18
CA ILE A 44 -0.87 -50.81 -29.51
C ILE A 44 -2.21 -50.10 -29.34
N MET A 45 -3.12 -50.13 -30.30
CA MET A 45 -4.48 -49.58 -30.18
C MET A 45 -5.37 -50.43 -29.24
N GLY A 46 -5.16 -51.76 -29.15
CA GLY A 46 -5.80 -52.64 -28.20
C GLY A 46 -5.35 -52.42 -26.75
N LEU A 47 -4.12 -51.99 -26.53
CA LEU A 47 -3.59 -51.65 -25.18
C LEU A 47 -4.21 -50.33 -24.62
N CYS A 48 -4.69 -49.43 -25.47
CA CYS A 48 -5.42 -48.27 -25.04
C CYS A 48 -6.89 -48.55 -24.62
N ALA A 49 -7.44 -49.71 -25.00
CA ALA A 49 -8.84 -50.07 -24.70
C ALA A 49 -9.03 -50.78 -23.35
N SER A 50 -7.95 -51.12 -22.61
CA SER A 50 -8.02 -51.89 -21.37
C SER A 50 -7.66 -51.14 -20.08
N ILE A 51 -7.79 -49.82 -20.08
CA ILE A 51 -7.65 -49.06 -18.83
C ILE A 51 -8.86 -49.40 -17.94
N PRO A 52 -8.66 -49.98 -16.73
CA PRO A 52 -9.76 -50.28 -15.80
C PRO A 52 -10.66 -49.04 -15.59
N GLU A 53 -11.96 -49.27 -15.43
CA GLU A 53 -12.96 -48.20 -15.34
C GLU A 53 -12.66 -47.20 -14.21
N GLU A 54 -12.13 -47.67 -13.08
CA GLU A 54 -11.62 -46.83 -11.98
C GLU A 54 -10.49 -45.90 -12.43
N LYS A 55 -9.53 -46.39 -13.23
CA LYS A 55 -8.43 -45.55 -13.76
C LYS A 55 -8.91 -44.56 -14.83
N ARG A 56 -9.98 -44.89 -15.58
CA ARG A 56 -10.63 -43.95 -16.51
C ARG A 56 -11.31 -42.79 -15.76
N ALA A 57 -12.00 -43.11 -14.67
CA ALA A 57 -12.62 -42.11 -13.78
C ALA A 57 -11.58 -41.20 -13.13
N GLU A 58 -10.46 -41.77 -12.66
CA GLU A 58 -9.35 -41.02 -12.09
C GLU A 58 -8.68 -40.12 -13.12
N TYR A 59 -8.42 -40.62 -14.35
CA TYR A 59 -7.86 -39.83 -15.43
C TYR A 59 -8.79 -38.70 -15.87
N ALA A 60 -10.10 -38.94 -15.97
CA ALA A 60 -11.10 -37.91 -16.27
C ALA A 60 -11.12 -36.82 -15.18
N LYS A 61 -11.07 -37.22 -13.90
CA LYS A 61 -11.03 -36.29 -12.75
C LYS A 61 -9.73 -35.47 -12.77
N ASN A 62 -8.58 -36.09 -13.00
CA ASN A 62 -7.31 -35.36 -13.10
C ASN A 62 -7.28 -34.40 -14.29
N LYS A 63 -7.85 -34.76 -15.43
CA LYS A 63 -8.00 -33.87 -16.59
C LYS A 63 -8.94 -32.69 -16.29
N GLN A 64 -10.02 -32.93 -15.57
CA GLN A 64 -10.91 -31.87 -15.13
C GLN A 64 -10.23 -30.91 -14.15
N ILE A 65 -9.52 -31.43 -13.15
CA ILE A 65 -8.72 -30.64 -12.19
C ILE A 65 -7.66 -29.83 -12.93
N ALA A 66 -6.92 -30.43 -13.86
CA ALA A 66 -5.91 -29.73 -14.67
C ALA A 66 -6.53 -28.60 -15.53
N SER A 67 -7.71 -28.84 -16.09
CA SER A 67 -8.48 -27.83 -16.86
C SER A 67 -8.95 -26.69 -15.96
N GLU A 68 -9.47 -27.00 -14.78
CA GLU A 68 -9.89 -26.01 -13.78
C GLU A 68 -8.69 -25.19 -13.26
N MET A 69 -7.59 -25.85 -12.95
CA MET A 69 -6.33 -25.17 -12.56
C MET A 69 -5.85 -24.21 -13.65
N LYS A 70 -5.83 -24.65 -14.91
CA LYS A 70 -5.46 -23.79 -16.05
C LYS A 70 -6.42 -22.59 -16.19
N LYS A 71 -7.73 -22.81 -16.06
CA LYS A 71 -8.75 -21.76 -16.10
C LYS A 71 -8.60 -20.77 -14.95
N ASN A 72 -8.33 -21.27 -13.75
CA ASN A 72 -8.10 -20.44 -12.58
C ASN A 72 -6.79 -19.65 -12.70
N HIS A 73 -5.73 -20.26 -13.21
CA HIS A 73 -4.47 -19.57 -13.48
C HIS A 73 -4.65 -18.41 -14.48
N LEU A 74 -5.36 -18.64 -15.59
CA LEU A 74 -5.68 -17.58 -16.57
C LEU A 74 -6.53 -16.46 -15.96
N ARG A 75 -7.47 -16.80 -15.06
CA ARG A 75 -8.26 -15.80 -14.33
C ARG A 75 -7.42 -14.98 -13.36
N GLU A 76 -6.49 -15.63 -12.64
CA GLU A 76 -5.54 -14.96 -11.75
C GLU A 76 -4.59 -14.02 -12.51
N GLN A 77 -4.12 -14.42 -13.68
CA GLN A 77 -3.28 -13.57 -14.56
C GLN A 77 -4.03 -12.34 -15.09
N ALA A 78 -5.35 -12.42 -15.23
CA ALA A 78 -6.17 -11.28 -15.65
C ALA A 78 -6.43 -10.26 -14.56
N VAL A 79 -6.02 -10.54 -13.29
CA VAL A 79 -6.22 -9.65 -12.14
C VAL A 79 -5.06 -8.66 -12.04
N THR A 80 -5.35 -7.37 -12.08
CA THR A 80 -4.36 -6.32 -11.83
C THR A 80 -4.02 -6.26 -10.34
N LYS A 81 -2.79 -6.64 -9.99
CA LYS A 81 -2.30 -6.64 -8.59
C LYS A 81 -1.55 -5.34 -8.29
N LEU A 82 -2.06 -4.55 -7.37
CA LEU A 82 -1.48 -3.29 -6.92
C LEU A 82 -0.94 -3.43 -5.50
N LEU A 83 0.30 -3.03 -5.29
CA LEU A 83 0.96 -3.10 -3.99
C LEU A 83 1.24 -1.69 -3.47
N LEU A 84 0.67 -1.35 -2.29
CA LEU A 84 0.93 -0.09 -1.61
C LEU A 84 2.17 -0.22 -0.71
N LEU A 85 3.24 0.49 -1.03
CA LEU A 85 4.47 0.55 -0.25
C LEU A 85 4.75 1.96 0.27
N GLY A 86 5.66 2.10 1.22
CA GLY A 86 6.08 3.37 1.81
C GLY A 86 6.28 3.26 3.32
N ALA A 87 6.91 4.26 3.90
CA ALA A 87 7.21 4.33 5.33
C ALA A 87 5.94 4.34 6.22
N GLY A 88 6.12 4.24 7.52
CA GLY A 88 5.03 4.43 8.49
C GLY A 88 4.37 5.80 8.32
N GLU A 89 3.06 5.88 8.50
CA GLU A 89 2.29 7.13 8.46
C GLU A 89 2.28 7.89 7.12
N SER A 90 2.73 7.27 6.02
CA SER A 90 2.73 7.90 4.70
C SER A 90 1.33 8.11 4.10
N GLY A 91 0.30 7.41 4.62
CA GLY A 91 -1.08 7.51 4.14
C GLY A 91 -1.53 6.34 3.27
N LYS A 92 -0.77 5.24 3.18
CA LYS A 92 -1.14 4.02 2.43
C LYS A 92 -2.55 3.53 2.77
N SER A 93 -2.82 3.33 4.05
CA SER A 93 -4.13 2.84 4.50
C SER A 93 -5.26 3.84 4.24
N THR A 94 -4.97 5.14 4.12
CA THR A 94 -5.96 6.15 3.69
C THR A 94 -6.25 6.00 2.20
N VAL A 95 -5.21 5.84 1.36
CA VAL A 95 -5.39 5.52 -0.08
C VAL A 95 -6.20 4.23 -0.24
N PHE A 96 -5.85 3.17 0.51
CA PHE A 96 -6.58 1.91 0.49
C PHE A 96 -8.07 2.06 0.87
N LYS A 97 -8.37 2.86 1.91
CA LYS A 97 -9.75 3.18 2.31
C LYS A 97 -10.51 3.93 1.21
N GLN A 98 -9.85 4.85 0.52
CA GLN A 98 -10.44 5.56 -0.61
C GLN A 98 -10.74 4.64 -1.79
N MET A 99 -9.84 3.71 -2.11
CA MET A 99 -10.06 2.73 -3.17
C MET A 99 -11.27 1.83 -2.86
N LYS A 100 -11.44 1.44 -1.60
CA LYS A 100 -12.64 0.75 -1.15
C LYS A 100 -13.88 1.62 -1.40
N GLN A 101 -13.86 2.88 -1.01
CA GLN A 101 -14.98 3.80 -1.18
C GLN A 101 -15.36 4.00 -2.65
N LEU A 102 -14.37 4.14 -3.53
CA LEU A 102 -14.58 4.51 -4.93
C LEU A 102 -14.99 3.32 -5.82
N TYR A 103 -14.49 2.12 -5.51
CA TYR A 103 -14.51 1.01 -6.47
C TYR A 103 -15.08 -0.31 -5.92
N THR A 104 -15.68 -0.31 -4.72
CA THR A 104 -16.53 -1.41 -4.27
C THR A 104 -18.01 -1.01 -4.43
N ASP A 105 -18.86 -1.99 -4.72
CA ASP A 105 -20.28 -1.76 -5.06
C ASP A 105 -21.05 -1.02 -3.95
N GLU A 106 -20.67 -1.23 -2.67
CA GLU A 106 -21.35 -0.66 -1.51
C GLU A 106 -20.56 0.44 -0.79
N GLY A 107 -19.27 0.63 -1.15
CA GLY A 107 -18.37 1.55 -0.45
C GLY A 107 -18.15 1.15 1.02
N TRP A 108 -18.33 2.10 1.95
CA TRP A 108 -18.31 1.86 3.40
C TRP A 108 -19.74 1.77 3.92
N SER A 109 -20.13 0.64 4.50
CA SER A 109 -21.42 0.49 5.17
C SER A 109 -21.46 1.29 6.48
N GLU A 110 -22.66 1.63 6.96
CA GLU A 110 -22.83 2.29 8.26
C GLU A 110 -22.24 1.48 9.40
N GLU A 111 -22.38 0.16 9.38
CA GLU A 111 -21.81 -0.74 10.38
C GLU A 111 -20.28 -0.68 10.40
N GLU A 112 -19.65 -0.64 9.22
CA GLU A 112 -18.19 -0.51 9.10
C GLU A 112 -17.67 0.85 9.57
N LEU A 113 -18.42 1.93 9.31
CA LEU A 113 -18.12 3.26 9.83
C LEU A 113 -18.23 3.27 11.35
N MET A 114 -19.32 2.72 11.90
CA MET A 114 -19.54 2.62 13.35
C MET A 114 -18.48 1.79 14.06
N ALA A 115 -17.98 0.72 13.42
CA ALA A 115 -16.88 -0.08 13.97
C ALA A 115 -15.57 0.72 14.16
N LYS A 116 -15.43 1.90 13.56
CA LYS A 116 -14.26 2.78 13.75
C LYS A 116 -14.43 3.80 14.88
N LYS A 117 -15.61 3.93 15.45
CA LYS A 117 -15.92 4.93 16.48
C LYS A 117 -14.94 4.90 17.66
N ASN A 118 -14.67 3.74 18.22
CA ASN A 118 -13.75 3.60 19.37
C ASN A 118 -12.31 4.01 19.00
N HIS A 119 -11.84 3.65 17.81
CA HIS A 119 -10.51 4.06 17.35
C HIS A 119 -10.40 5.58 17.13
N ILE A 120 -11.48 6.23 16.71
CA ILE A 120 -11.54 7.69 16.64
C ILE A 120 -11.40 8.29 18.03
N PHE A 121 -12.13 7.77 19.01
CA PHE A 121 -12.04 8.21 20.39
C PHE A 121 -10.62 8.02 20.98
N GLU A 122 -10.03 6.85 20.75
CA GLU A 122 -8.64 6.56 21.15
C GLU A 122 -7.65 7.56 20.52
N ASN A 123 -7.79 7.87 19.22
CA ASN A 123 -6.92 8.85 18.54
C ASN A 123 -7.03 10.25 19.17
N ILE A 124 -8.23 10.67 19.55
CA ILE A 124 -8.48 11.97 20.19
C ILE A 124 -7.81 12.01 21.57
N VAL A 125 -8.07 10.99 22.39
CA VAL A 125 -7.57 10.89 23.76
C VAL A 125 -6.04 10.83 23.78
N ASP A 126 -5.43 10.01 22.93
CA ASP A 126 -3.99 9.87 22.85
C ASP A 126 -3.33 11.19 22.40
N SER A 127 -3.90 11.85 21.39
CA SER A 127 -3.39 13.13 20.90
C SER A 127 -3.48 14.23 21.97
N LEU A 128 -4.60 14.29 22.70
CA LEU A 128 -4.78 15.26 23.76
C LEU A 128 -3.80 15.03 24.92
N ARG A 129 -3.58 13.77 25.31
CA ARG A 129 -2.61 13.44 26.36
C ARG A 129 -1.19 13.82 25.99
N ILE A 130 -0.79 13.60 24.74
CA ILE A 130 0.50 14.05 24.24
C ILE A 130 0.61 15.57 24.32
N LEU A 131 -0.42 16.31 23.90
CA LEU A 131 -0.42 17.77 23.97
C LEU A 131 -0.36 18.29 25.42
N ILE A 132 -1.11 17.69 26.33
CA ILE A 132 -1.05 18.06 27.76
C ILE A 132 0.36 17.82 28.30
N LEU A 133 0.93 16.64 28.04
CA LEU A 133 2.28 16.28 28.50
C LEU A 133 3.33 17.26 27.97
N GLU A 134 3.33 17.48 26.66
CA GLU A 134 4.30 18.38 26.00
C GLU A 134 4.08 19.86 26.36
N THR A 135 2.91 20.22 26.88
CA THR A 135 2.67 21.57 27.43
C THR A 135 3.25 21.69 28.83
N THR A 136 3.03 20.71 29.70
CA THR A 136 3.44 20.77 31.11
C THR A 136 4.84 20.26 31.37
N GLU A 137 5.27 19.27 30.60
CA GLU A 137 6.57 18.60 30.74
C GLU A 137 7.13 18.31 29.32
N PRO A 138 7.60 19.34 28.59
CA PRO A 138 8.08 19.17 27.22
C PRO A 138 9.28 18.22 27.15
N THR A 139 9.29 17.36 26.12
CA THR A 139 10.38 16.41 25.87
C THR A 139 11.71 17.12 25.60
N LEU A 140 11.68 18.31 24.97
CA LEU A 140 12.87 19.14 24.73
C LEU A 140 13.13 20.03 25.93
N GLU A 141 14.26 19.86 26.61
CA GLU A 141 14.68 20.63 27.79
C GLU A 141 14.80 22.13 27.55
N ILE A 142 15.04 22.55 26.29
CA ILE A 142 15.15 23.97 25.89
C ILE A 142 13.79 24.68 25.81
N VAL A 143 12.68 23.94 25.91
CA VAL A 143 11.32 24.48 25.84
C VAL A 143 10.79 24.72 27.25
N ASP A 144 10.24 25.92 27.48
CA ASP A 144 9.65 26.28 28.74
C ASP A 144 8.43 25.44 29.07
N LYS A 145 8.34 25.00 30.32
CA LYS A 145 7.13 24.36 30.85
C LYS A 145 6.02 25.41 30.97
N LEU A 146 4.86 25.07 30.41
CA LEU A 146 3.68 25.91 30.45
C LEU A 146 2.65 25.29 31.39
N SER A 147 1.86 26.13 32.06
CA SER A 147 0.78 25.69 32.98
C SER A 147 -0.58 26.00 32.36
N TYR A 148 -1.57 25.28 32.81
CA TYR A 148 -2.97 25.59 32.54
C TYR A 148 -3.54 26.45 33.67
N ASP A 149 -4.51 27.30 33.35
CA ASP A 149 -5.26 28.12 34.30
C ASP A 149 -6.77 27.97 34.08
N GLY A 150 -7.57 28.56 34.97
CA GLY A 150 -9.02 28.58 34.87
C GLY A 150 -9.66 27.20 34.66
N ASP A 151 -10.63 27.15 33.77
CA ASP A 151 -11.39 25.93 33.46
C ASP A 151 -10.51 24.83 32.80
N ALA A 152 -9.47 25.23 32.08
CA ALA A 152 -8.56 24.29 31.45
C ALA A 152 -7.73 23.52 32.50
N GLN A 153 -7.31 24.14 33.58
CA GLN A 153 -6.61 23.46 34.67
C GLN A 153 -7.49 22.39 35.31
N ALA A 154 -8.74 22.72 35.62
CA ALA A 154 -9.70 21.77 36.17
C ALA A 154 -10.02 20.62 35.18
N ALA A 155 -10.08 20.94 33.90
CA ALA A 155 -10.30 19.95 32.84
C ALA A 155 -9.13 18.99 32.70
N VAL A 156 -7.89 19.48 32.69
CA VAL A 156 -6.67 18.65 32.65
C VAL A 156 -6.62 17.68 33.85
N ALA A 157 -6.89 18.14 35.05
CA ALA A 157 -6.91 17.28 36.22
C ALA A 157 -7.91 16.12 36.08
N LYS A 158 -9.15 16.43 35.64
CA LYS A 158 -10.18 15.40 35.37
C LYS A 158 -9.77 14.43 34.27
N LEU A 159 -9.24 14.93 33.16
CA LEU A 159 -8.83 14.09 32.00
C LEU A 159 -7.65 13.18 32.33
N GLN A 160 -6.75 13.60 33.25
CA GLN A 160 -5.63 12.78 33.72
C GLN A 160 -6.06 11.62 34.62
N GLU A 161 -7.12 11.80 35.42
CA GLU A 161 -7.69 10.76 36.27
C GLU A 161 -8.51 9.70 35.49
N MET A 162 -8.91 10.00 34.24
CA MET A 162 -9.74 9.10 33.42
C MET A 162 -8.92 7.90 32.93
N PRO A 163 -9.56 6.72 32.76
CA PRO A 163 -8.91 5.55 32.18
C PRO A 163 -8.43 5.85 30.74
N LYS A 164 -7.47 5.06 30.23
CA LYS A 164 -6.93 5.26 28.88
C LYS A 164 -7.97 5.09 27.76
N SER A 165 -9.00 4.30 28.00
CA SER A 165 -10.10 4.07 27.03
C SER A 165 -11.42 4.42 27.71
N TYR A 166 -12.13 5.38 27.15
CA TYR A 166 -13.48 5.79 27.56
C TYR A 166 -14.29 6.31 26.38
N ALA A 167 -15.61 6.18 26.49
CA ALA A 167 -16.51 6.78 25.52
C ALA A 167 -16.53 8.30 25.69
N LEU A 168 -16.47 9.03 24.59
CA LEU A 168 -16.65 10.48 24.63
C LEU A 168 -18.13 10.81 24.86
N THR A 169 -18.39 11.63 25.85
CA THR A 169 -19.71 12.21 26.14
C THR A 169 -19.66 13.72 25.94
N PRO A 170 -20.79 14.42 25.83
CA PRO A 170 -20.81 15.89 25.70
C PRO A 170 -20.02 16.58 26.81
N GLU A 171 -20.08 16.07 28.04
CA GLU A 171 -19.35 16.64 29.18
C GLU A 171 -17.83 16.49 29.01
N ILE A 172 -17.37 15.31 28.55
CA ILE A 172 -15.96 15.05 28.26
C ILE A 172 -15.52 15.89 27.05
N GLY A 173 -16.37 16.01 26.02
CA GLY A 173 -16.13 16.87 24.88
C GLY A 173 -15.88 18.32 25.26
N ALA A 174 -16.68 18.85 26.20
CA ALA A 174 -16.49 20.21 26.72
C ALA A 174 -15.14 20.38 27.45
N LEU A 175 -14.71 19.38 28.26
CA LEU A 175 -13.39 19.40 28.89
C LEU A 175 -12.26 19.39 27.85
N ILE A 176 -12.35 18.52 26.84
CA ILE A 176 -11.38 18.45 25.76
C ILE A 176 -11.34 19.78 24.98
N SER A 177 -12.49 20.35 24.66
CA SER A 177 -12.60 21.64 23.95
C SER A 177 -11.95 22.79 24.73
N SER A 178 -12.12 22.84 26.07
CA SER A 178 -11.49 23.87 26.90
C SER A 178 -9.96 23.75 26.91
N VAL A 179 -9.42 22.54 26.99
CA VAL A 179 -7.97 22.29 26.92
C VAL A 179 -7.44 22.59 25.53
N TRP A 180 -8.12 22.16 24.47
CA TRP A 180 -7.69 22.40 23.09
C TRP A 180 -7.61 23.88 22.75
N LYS A 181 -8.63 24.67 23.13
CA LYS A 181 -8.71 26.11 22.88
C LYS A 181 -7.76 26.94 23.76
N HIS A 182 -7.16 26.34 24.77
CA HIS A 182 -6.27 27.07 25.67
C HIS A 182 -5.01 27.55 24.93
N PRO A 183 -4.57 28.82 25.14
CA PRO A 183 -3.42 29.39 24.41
C PRO A 183 -2.15 28.57 24.51
N ASN A 184 -1.87 28.00 25.69
CA ASN A 184 -0.67 27.20 25.90
C ASN A 184 -0.71 25.87 25.13
N THR A 185 -1.88 25.22 24.98
CA THR A 185 -2.05 24.06 24.11
C THR A 185 -1.80 24.43 22.65
N GLN A 186 -2.31 25.59 22.19
CA GLN A 186 -2.09 26.06 20.82
C GLN A 186 -0.62 26.39 20.56
N ARG A 187 0.09 26.98 21.53
CA ARG A 187 1.56 27.20 21.46
C ARG A 187 2.31 25.86 21.35
N THR A 188 1.92 24.86 22.14
CA THR A 188 2.49 23.52 22.06
C THR A 188 2.18 22.87 20.69
N TYR A 189 0.96 22.98 20.20
CA TYR A 189 0.57 22.47 18.90
C TYR A 189 1.37 23.11 17.74
N ALA A 190 1.68 24.40 17.83
CA ALA A 190 2.48 25.09 16.81
C ALA A 190 3.88 24.45 16.61
N ARG A 191 4.47 23.89 17.70
CA ARG A 191 5.76 23.18 17.65
C ARG A 191 5.63 21.65 17.52
N ARG A 192 4.51 21.14 16.99
CA ARG A 192 4.21 19.69 16.87
C ARG A 192 5.22 18.88 16.05
N SER A 193 6.15 19.53 15.34
CA SER A 193 7.27 18.87 14.68
C SER A 193 8.34 18.35 15.65
N ASP A 194 8.38 18.88 16.88
CA ASP A 194 9.38 18.54 17.89
C ASP A 194 9.08 17.22 18.62
N PHE A 195 7.84 16.73 18.52
CA PHE A 195 7.38 15.52 19.19
C PHE A 195 6.44 14.69 18.30
N GLN A 196 6.12 13.48 18.73
CA GLN A 196 5.31 12.56 17.95
C GLN A 196 3.81 12.82 18.14
N LEU A 197 3.19 13.56 17.23
CA LEU A 197 1.75 13.84 17.22
C LEU A 197 1.11 13.35 15.91
N ASN A 198 -0.14 12.87 15.97
CA ASN A 198 -0.87 12.45 14.79
C ASN A 198 -1.28 13.67 13.94
N ASP A 199 -1.14 13.56 12.61
CA ASP A 199 -1.54 14.64 11.69
C ASP A 199 -3.05 14.95 11.70
N ASN A 200 -3.87 14.03 12.19
CA ASN A 200 -5.33 14.17 12.29
C ASN A 200 -5.79 14.87 13.58
N THR A 201 -4.87 15.25 14.47
CA THR A 201 -5.17 15.85 15.79
C THR A 201 -6.01 17.11 15.66
N GLU A 202 -5.60 18.04 14.80
CA GLU A 202 -6.32 19.31 14.59
C GLU A 202 -7.76 19.06 14.09
N TYR A 203 -7.92 18.17 13.14
CA TYR A 203 -9.23 17.84 12.60
C TYR A 203 -10.19 17.34 13.69
N TYR A 204 -9.75 16.37 14.48
CA TYR A 204 -10.62 15.80 15.51
C TYR A 204 -10.89 16.72 16.68
N LEU A 205 -9.89 17.48 17.13
CA LEU A 205 -10.08 18.39 18.25
C LEU A 205 -10.93 19.61 17.87
N ASN A 206 -10.90 20.04 16.61
CA ASN A 206 -11.82 21.08 16.12
C ASN A 206 -13.27 20.57 15.96
N GLU A 207 -13.45 19.27 15.72
CA GLU A 207 -14.75 18.62 15.57
C GLU A 207 -15.25 17.97 16.88
N ILE A 208 -14.61 18.26 18.01
CA ILE A 208 -14.85 17.53 19.27
C ILE A 208 -16.31 17.64 19.75
N ASP A 209 -16.94 18.78 19.56
CA ASP A 209 -18.33 19.00 19.99
C ASP A 209 -19.30 18.08 19.20
N ARG A 210 -19.05 17.86 17.91
CA ARG A 210 -19.81 16.92 17.07
C ARG A 210 -19.49 15.46 17.45
N ILE A 211 -18.19 15.13 17.64
CA ILE A 211 -17.74 13.76 17.89
C ILE A 211 -18.13 13.28 19.30
N ALA A 212 -18.20 14.17 20.26
CA ALA A 212 -18.61 13.83 21.62
C ALA A 212 -20.14 13.83 21.83
N SER A 213 -20.93 14.17 20.80
CA SER A 213 -22.40 14.15 20.91
C SER A 213 -22.92 12.72 21.13
N ALA A 214 -24.05 12.60 21.85
CA ALA A 214 -24.68 11.30 22.14
C ALA A 214 -25.07 10.55 20.83
N GLU A 215 -25.45 11.30 19.79
CA GLU A 215 -25.90 10.79 18.51
C GLU A 215 -24.77 10.62 17.47
N TYR A 216 -23.51 10.73 17.92
CA TYR A 216 -22.38 10.66 16.99
C TYR A 216 -22.31 9.36 16.22
N ALA A 217 -22.39 9.49 14.91
CA ALA A 217 -22.07 8.46 13.92
C ALA A 217 -20.86 8.93 13.10
N PRO A 218 -19.80 8.11 12.97
CA PRO A 218 -18.62 8.48 12.19
C PRO A 218 -18.95 8.73 10.72
N SER A 219 -18.53 9.86 10.21
CA SER A 219 -18.56 10.16 8.78
C SER A 219 -17.43 9.45 8.03
N LEU A 220 -17.53 9.36 6.70
CA LEU A 220 -16.42 8.88 5.88
C LEU A 220 -15.14 9.70 6.14
N GLN A 221 -15.25 11.01 6.32
CA GLN A 221 -14.10 11.88 6.59
C GLN A 221 -13.43 11.55 7.93
N ASP A 222 -14.20 11.18 8.95
CA ASP A 222 -13.65 10.70 10.21
C ASP A 222 -12.89 9.39 9.99
N VAL A 223 -13.49 8.45 9.26
CA VAL A 223 -12.87 7.12 9.01
C VAL A 223 -11.64 7.21 8.13
N LEU A 224 -11.58 8.10 7.15
CA LEU A 224 -10.39 8.30 6.32
C LEU A 224 -9.19 8.78 7.15
N ARG A 225 -9.44 9.61 8.16
CA ARG A 225 -8.41 10.19 9.03
C ARG A 225 -8.03 9.32 10.22
N VAL A 226 -8.87 8.35 10.61
CA VAL A 226 -8.56 7.51 11.78
C VAL A 226 -7.26 6.75 11.56
N ARG A 227 -6.35 6.91 12.52
CA ARG A 227 -5.08 6.20 12.53
C ARG A 227 -5.25 4.86 13.24
N ILE A 228 -5.12 3.80 12.46
CA ILE A 228 -5.03 2.42 12.94
C ILE A 228 -3.74 1.87 12.37
N ARG A 229 -2.88 1.31 13.21
CA ARG A 229 -1.65 0.66 12.73
C ARG A 229 -2.00 -0.57 11.92
N THR A 230 -1.54 -0.61 10.66
CA THR A 230 -1.68 -1.82 9.83
C THR A 230 -0.68 -2.86 10.32
N SER A 231 -1.17 -3.98 10.82
CA SER A 231 -0.37 -5.17 11.13
C SER A 231 -0.61 -6.23 10.06
N GLY A 232 0.47 -6.74 9.48
CA GLY A 232 0.37 -7.75 8.42
C GLY A 232 0.02 -7.18 7.06
N ILE A 233 -0.80 -7.91 6.31
CA ILE A 233 -1.21 -7.64 4.93
C ILE A 233 -2.73 -7.56 4.92
N VAL A 234 -3.27 -6.49 4.36
CA VAL A 234 -4.70 -6.31 4.14
C VAL A 234 -4.96 -6.30 2.64
N GLU A 235 -5.91 -7.10 2.18
CA GLU A 235 -6.27 -7.23 0.78
C GLU A 235 -7.67 -6.69 0.53
N ALA A 236 -7.85 -5.93 -0.57
CA ALA A 236 -9.16 -5.59 -1.12
C ALA A 236 -9.25 -6.00 -2.58
N LYS A 237 -10.42 -6.48 -2.97
CA LYS A 237 -10.80 -6.82 -4.35
C LYS A 237 -11.88 -5.87 -4.82
N PHE A 238 -11.69 -5.29 -5.99
CA PHE A 238 -12.66 -4.37 -6.59
C PHE A 238 -12.61 -4.46 -8.11
N LYS A 239 -13.54 -3.81 -8.77
CA LYS A 239 -13.62 -3.77 -10.23
C LYS A 239 -13.56 -2.34 -10.73
N ILE A 240 -12.71 -2.10 -11.71
CA ILE A 240 -12.63 -0.82 -12.42
C ILE A 240 -12.89 -1.10 -13.89
N ASN A 241 -13.94 -0.50 -14.45
CA ASN A 241 -14.33 -0.71 -15.84
C ASN A 241 -14.44 -2.21 -16.21
N LYS A 242 -15.04 -3.02 -15.33
CA LYS A 242 -15.17 -4.49 -15.42
C LYS A 242 -13.87 -5.30 -15.25
N SER A 243 -12.70 -4.66 -15.20
CA SER A 243 -11.43 -5.33 -14.94
C SER A 243 -11.27 -5.61 -13.45
N PRO A 244 -10.87 -6.83 -13.05
CA PRO A 244 -10.65 -7.16 -11.65
C PRO A 244 -9.32 -6.59 -11.15
N PHE A 245 -9.37 -5.97 -9.98
CA PHE A 245 -8.22 -5.44 -9.26
C PHE A 245 -8.10 -6.07 -7.89
N ARG A 246 -6.86 -6.24 -7.46
CA ARG A 246 -6.50 -6.71 -6.13
C ARG A 246 -5.44 -5.76 -5.57
N MET A 247 -5.75 -5.07 -4.48
CA MET A 247 -4.84 -4.14 -3.85
C MET A 247 -4.41 -4.67 -2.49
N PHE A 248 -3.12 -4.54 -2.19
CA PHE A 248 -2.52 -4.93 -0.92
C PHE A 248 -2.03 -3.70 -0.17
N ASP A 249 -2.55 -3.49 1.06
CA ASP A 249 -2.00 -2.54 2.04
C ASP A 249 -1.15 -3.31 3.05
N VAL A 250 0.09 -2.89 3.22
CA VAL A 250 1.06 -3.53 4.12
C VAL A 250 1.56 -2.55 5.17
N GLY A 251 1.84 -3.05 6.37
CA GLY A 251 2.40 -2.23 7.44
C GLY A 251 3.73 -1.58 7.02
N GLY A 252 3.83 -0.24 7.19
CA GLY A 252 4.99 0.55 6.75
C GLY A 252 6.07 0.72 7.82
N GLN A 253 5.78 0.39 9.08
CA GLN A 253 6.74 0.46 10.18
C GLN A 253 7.87 -0.56 10.01
N ARG A 254 9.07 -0.26 10.55
CA ARG A 254 10.28 -1.08 10.33
C ARG A 254 10.09 -2.56 10.64
N ASN A 255 9.38 -2.88 11.73
CA ASN A 255 9.09 -4.26 12.15
C ASN A 255 8.12 -5.01 11.22
N GLU A 256 7.28 -4.30 10.46
CA GLU A 256 6.30 -4.90 9.53
C GLU A 256 6.89 -5.17 8.14
N ARG A 257 7.97 -4.49 7.74
CA ARG A 257 8.53 -4.55 6.36
C ARG A 257 9.00 -5.95 5.96
N LYS A 258 9.41 -6.80 6.91
CA LYS A 258 9.78 -8.21 6.61
C LYS A 258 8.62 -9.00 6.00
N LYS A 259 7.37 -8.61 6.26
CA LYS A 259 6.17 -9.27 5.71
C LYS A 259 5.90 -8.89 4.26
N TRP A 260 6.51 -7.84 3.74
CA TRP A 260 6.31 -7.35 2.36
C TRP A 260 6.66 -8.40 1.30
N ILE A 261 7.67 -9.22 1.56
CA ILE A 261 8.11 -10.29 0.63
C ILE A 261 6.98 -11.21 0.20
N HIS A 262 5.98 -11.42 1.05
CA HIS A 262 4.83 -12.29 0.74
C HIS A 262 3.85 -11.70 -0.28
N CYS A 263 4.03 -10.42 -0.65
CA CYS A 263 3.19 -9.73 -1.64
C CYS A 263 3.94 -9.38 -2.92
N PHE A 264 5.21 -9.77 -3.07
CA PHE A 264 6.03 -9.34 -4.19
C PHE A 264 5.79 -10.13 -5.48
N ASP A 265 5.15 -11.29 -5.39
CA ASP A 265 4.90 -12.15 -6.55
C ASP A 265 3.82 -11.58 -7.47
N ASP A 266 4.14 -11.50 -8.77
CA ASP A 266 3.23 -11.08 -9.84
C ASP A 266 2.55 -9.72 -9.61
N VAL A 267 3.28 -8.75 -9.05
CA VAL A 267 2.78 -7.38 -8.85
C VAL A 267 2.76 -6.65 -10.19
N THR A 268 1.57 -6.19 -10.61
CA THR A 268 1.37 -5.43 -11.84
C THR A 268 1.96 -4.02 -11.72
N ALA A 269 1.77 -3.35 -10.56
CA ALA A 269 2.38 -2.05 -10.28
C ALA A 269 2.54 -1.83 -8.77
N VAL A 270 3.57 -1.06 -8.39
CA VAL A 270 3.80 -0.58 -7.03
C VAL A 270 3.34 0.88 -6.95
N ILE A 271 2.48 1.18 -5.99
CA ILE A 271 2.15 2.54 -5.60
C ILE A 271 2.95 2.85 -4.33
N TYR A 272 3.99 3.67 -4.48
CA TYR A 272 4.83 4.08 -3.36
C TYR A 272 4.33 5.40 -2.78
N VAL A 273 3.88 5.39 -1.53
CA VAL A 273 3.25 6.54 -0.87
C VAL A 273 4.20 7.19 0.10
N VAL A 274 4.43 8.49 -0.07
CA VAL A 274 5.33 9.34 0.74
C VAL A 274 4.53 10.41 1.45
N SER A 275 4.80 10.66 2.72
CA SER A 275 4.26 11.81 3.45
C SER A 275 5.16 13.01 3.28
N LEU A 276 4.74 14.01 2.51
CA LEU A 276 5.47 15.27 2.37
C LEU A 276 5.50 16.05 3.70
N SER A 277 4.43 15.99 4.50
CA SER A 277 4.32 16.71 5.78
C SER A 277 5.35 16.27 6.84
N GLY A 278 6.07 15.17 6.60
CA GLY A 278 7.07 14.63 7.53
C GLY A 278 8.50 15.16 7.32
N TYR A 279 8.71 16.15 6.45
CA TYR A 279 10.04 16.67 6.12
C TYR A 279 10.77 17.33 7.30
N ASP A 280 10.02 17.85 8.27
CA ASP A 280 10.51 18.50 9.50
C ASP A 280 10.44 17.58 10.73
N GLN A 281 10.03 16.32 10.57
CA GLN A 281 9.77 15.37 11.65
C GLN A 281 10.78 14.23 11.69
N VAL A 282 10.99 13.66 12.88
CA VAL A 282 11.77 12.44 13.08
C VAL A 282 10.88 11.20 13.05
N CYS A 283 11.47 10.04 12.77
CA CYS A 283 10.77 8.76 12.79
C CYS A 283 10.34 8.38 14.21
N PHE A 284 9.21 7.67 14.31
CA PHE A 284 8.74 7.14 15.59
C PHE A 284 9.73 6.11 16.18
N GLU A 285 10.33 5.31 15.31
CA GLU A 285 11.25 4.23 15.70
C GLU A 285 12.69 4.70 15.93
N ASP A 286 13.01 5.93 15.47
CA ASP A 286 14.38 6.45 15.49
C ASP A 286 14.36 7.98 15.47
N ALA A 287 14.56 8.58 16.64
CA ALA A 287 14.55 10.04 16.81
C ALA A 287 15.71 10.78 16.09
N THR A 288 16.68 10.05 15.56
CA THR A 288 17.79 10.64 14.78
C THR A 288 17.52 10.70 13.29
N GLN A 289 16.54 9.91 12.80
CA GLN A 289 16.21 9.76 11.38
C GLN A 289 15.04 10.65 10.98
N ASN A 290 15.22 11.48 9.96
CA ASN A 290 14.12 12.24 9.35
C ASN A 290 13.14 11.33 8.60
N ARG A 291 11.84 11.58 8.70
CA ARG A 291 10.79 10.75 8.06
C ARG A 291 10.85 10.78 6.54
N LEU A 292 11.15 11.93 5.93
CA LEU A 292 11.22 12.03 4.48
C LEU A 292 12.51 11.40 3.94
N VAL A 293 13.64 11.56 4.66
CA VAL A 293 14.91 10.90 4.34
C VAL A 293 14.74 9.38 4.43
N GLU A 294 14.12 8.86 5.49
CA GLU A 294 13.81 7.43 5.59
C GLU A 294 12.94 6.94 4.43
N SER A 295 11.96 7.76 3.99
CA SER A 295 11.13 7.42 2.83
C SER A 295 11.95 7.36 1.54
N LEU A 296 12.93 8.23 1.35
CA LEU A 296 13.86 8.22 0.21
C LEU A 296 14.75 6.97 0.21
N ASP A 297 15.33 6.64 1.36
CA ASP A 297 16.19 5.45 1.52
C ASP A 297 15.38 4.17 1.26
N LEU A 298 14.21 4.06 1.88
CA LEU A 298 13.31 2.93 1.69
C LEU A 298 12.80 2.79 0.24
N PHE A 299 12.56 3.94 -0.43
CA PHE A 299 12.21 3.94 -1.85
C PHE A 299 13.36 3.39 -2.69
N ALA A 300 14.60 3.85 -2.46
CA ALA A 300 15.78 3.37 -3.15
C ALA A 300 15.96 1.85 -2.98
N ASP A 301 15.87 1.35 -1.75
CA ASP A 301 15.97 -0.08 -1.43
C ASP A 301 14.88 -0.91 -2.14
N THR A 302 13.65 -0.40 -2.12
CA THR A 302 12.51 -1.08 -2.75
C THR A 302 12.63 -1.07 -4.27
N ARG A 303 12.99 0.08 -4.84
CA ARG A 303 13.08 0.25 -6.30
C ARG A 303 14.21 -0.58 -6.92
N ASN A 304 15.32 -0.74 -6.20
CA ASN A 304 16.44 -1.57 -6.61
C ASN A 304 16.26 -3.08 -6.32
N ASN A 305 15.12 -3.48 -5.75
CA ASN A 305 14.87 -4.88 -5.44
C ASN A 305 14.64 -5.69 -6.73
N LYS A 306 15.27 -6.87 -6.80
CA LYS A 306 15.17 -7.77 -7.97
C LYS A 306 13.73 -8.14 -8.38
N TRP A 307 12.81 -8.18 -7.43
CA TRP A 307 11.40 -8.49 -7.67
C TRP A 307 10.69 -7.43 -8.50
N PHE A 308 11.14 -6.18 -8.43
CA PHE A 308 10.50 -5.04 -9.09
C PHE A 308 11.27 -4.50 -10.28
N LYS A 309 12.23 -5.26 -10.82
CA LYS A 309 13.08 -4.81 -11.94
C LYS A 309 12.26 -4.31 -13.14
N ASN A 310 11.17 -5.00 -13.45
CA ASN A 310 10.28 -4.67 -14.58
C ASN A 310 8.90 -4.14 -14.12
N THR A 311 8.69 -3.93 -12.82
CA THR A 311 7.42 -3.44 -12.30
C THR A 311 7.38 -1.92 -12.33
N PRO A 312 6.36 -1.28 -12.92
CA PRO A 312 6.23 0.17 -12.89
C PRO A 312 6.01 0.67 -11.46
N PHE A 313 6.63 1.81 -11.16
CA PHE A 313 6.46 2.51 -9.88
C PHE A 313 5.69 3.80 -10.10
N ILE A 314 4.67 3.98 -9.26
CA ILE A 314 3.87 5.18 -9.19
C ILE A 314 4.11 5.80 -7.83
N LEU A 315 4.68 6.99 -7.82
CA LEU A 315 5.02 7.74 -6.61
C LEU A 315 3.87 8.68 -6.25
N PHE A 316 3.25 8.45 -5.10
CA PHE A 316 2.27 9.35 -4.51
C PHE A 316 2.97 10.24 -3.49
N LEU A 317 3.20 11.50 -3.84
CA LEU A 317 3.62 12.55 -2.93
C LEU A 317 2.39 13.04 -2.17
N ASN A 318 2.15 12.43 -1.01
CA ASN A 318 0.91 12.57 -0.26
C ASN A 318 0.98 13.62 0.85
N LYS A 319 -0.19 14.10 1.28
CA LYS A 319 -0.38 15.16 2.27
C LYS A 319 0.14 16.51 1.80
N VAL A 320 -0.07 16.80 0.51
CA VAL A 320 0.32 18.07 -0.12
C VAL A 320 -0.31 19.25 0.61
N ASP A 321 -1.57 19.14 1.03
CA ASP A 321 -2.30 20.14 1.81
C ASP A 321 -1.63 20.51 3.13
N LEU A 322 -1.06 19.53 3.82
CA LEU A 322 -0.29 19.76 5.05
C LEU A 322 1.11 20.29 4.76
N PHE A 323 1.72 19.82 3.69
CA PHE A 323 3.04 20.28 3.27
C PHE A 323 3.00 21.75 2.87
N GLU A 324 2.03 22.17 2.07
CA GLU A 324 1.85 23.55 1.63
C GLU A 324 1.73 24.51 2.82
N LYS A 325 0.94 24.14 3.84
CA LYS A 325 0.79 24.94 5.06
C LYS A 325 2.08 25.04 5.85
N LYS A 326 2.85 23.94 5.96
CA LYS A 326 4.06 23.90 6.78
C LYS A 326 5.25 24.57 6.11
N ILE A 327 5.42 24.37 4.80
CA ILE A 327 6.57 24.93 4.05
C ILE A 327 6.53 26.47 3.99
N ALA A 328 5.35 27.07 4.14
CA ALA A 328 5.21 28.52 4.21
C ALA A 328 5.96 29.13 5.41
N ASP A 329 6.07 28.38 6.50
CA ASP A 329 6.68 28.85 7.76
C ASP A 329 8.03 28.18 8.05
N ILE A 330 8.24 26.94 7.60
CA ILE A 330 9.39 26.11 7.95
C ILE A 330 10.14 25.70 6.67
N ASP A 331 11.40 26.17 6.51
CA ASP A 331 12.28 25.81 5.39
C ASP A 331 12.50 24.28 5.36
N LEU A 332 12.52 23.69 4.16
CA LEU A 332 12.86 22.29 3.96
C LEU A 332 14.27 21.96 4.47
N ARG A 333 15.20 22.89 4.29
CA ARG A 333 16.57 22.79 4.77
C ARG A 333 16.64 23.04 6.28
N ASN A 334 17.12 22.05 7.02
CA ASN A 334 17.38 22.21 8.45
C ASN A 334 18.89 22.15 8.72
N MET A 335 19.49 23.31 9.06
CA MET A 335 20.92 23.44 9.32
C MET A 335 21.36 22.77 10.62
N GLU A 336 20.54 22.79 11.66
CA GLU A 336 20.84 22.20 12.96
C GLU A 336 20.85 20.67 12.88
N LYS A 337 19.82 20.09 12.27
CA LYS A 337 19.67 18.65 12.11
C LYS A 337 20.37 18.11 10.85
N LYS A 338 20.99 18.98 10.06
CA LYS A 338 21.72 18.68 8.81
C LYS A 338 20.87 17.93 7.76
N TRP A 339 19.57 18.28 7.68
CA TRP A 339 18.67 17.73 6.67
C TRP A 339 18.59 18.62 5.43
N PHE A 340 18.53 18.02 4.25
CA PHE A 340 18.36 18.67 2.95
C PHE A 340 19.27 19.88 2.72
N LEU A 341 20.57 19.77 3.08
CA LEU A 341 21.53 20.87 3.05
C LEU A 341 21.78 21.43 1.64
N ASN A 342 21.50 20.64 0.60
CA ASN A 342 21.61 21.02 -0.81
C ASN A 342 20.36 21.75 -1.33
N TYR A 343 19.30 21.87 -0.55
CA TYR A 343 18.14 22.67 -0.89
C TYR A 343 18.38 24.16 -0.61
N ASN A 344 18.01 25.03 -1.55
CA ASN A 344 18.21 26.48 -1.45
C ASN A 344 16.95 27.30 -1.83
N GLY A 345 15.78 26.67 -1.89
CA GLY A 345 14.53 27.34 -2.30
C GLY A 345 13.79 28.06 -1.15
N GLY A 346 14.30 28.00 0.09
CA GLY A 346 13.65 28.61 1.27
C GLY A 346 12.26 28.01 1.54
N THR A 347 11.29 28.86 1.83
CA THR A 347 9.89 28.46 2.11
C THR A 347 9.01 28.42 0.85
N ASN A 348 9.59 28.33 -0.34
CA ASN A 348 8.83 28.27 -1.58
C ASN A 348 8.31 26.87 -1.84
N PHE A 349 6.99 26.71 -1.93
CA PHE A 349 6.30 25.44 -2.12
C PHE A 349 6.73 24.73 -3.41
N ASP A 350 6.70 25.43 -4.55
CA ASP A 350 7.02 24.82 -5.86
C ASP A 350 8.48 24.37 -5.93
N ALA A 351 9.39 25.18 -5.40
CA ALA A 351 10.82 24.86 -5.34
C ALA A 351 11.08 23.63 -4.43
N ALA A 352 10.41 23.55 -3.27
CA ALA A 352 10.55 22.44 -2.36
C ALA A 352 9.96 21.15 -2.94
N LEU A 353 8.81 21.25 -3.59
CA LEU A 353 8.17 20.11 -4.25
C LEU A 353 9.00 19.61 -5.45
N ALA A 354 9.55 20.52 -6.26
CA ALA A 354 10.44 20.16 -7.38
C ALA A 354 11.70 19.46 -6.88
N PHE A 355 12.33 19.98 -5.82
CA PHE A 355 13.50 19.37 -5.18
C PHE A 355 13.20 17.95 -4.69
N ILE A 356 12.08 17.74 -3.98
CA ILE A 356 11.69 16.40 -3.50
C ILE A 356 11.46 15.44 -4.67
N LYS A 357 10.79 15.88 -5.75
CA LYS A 357 10.59 15.06 -6.96
C LYS A 357 11.92 14.64 -7.57
N GLU A 358 12.89 15.55 -7.64
CA GLU A 358 14.23 15.27 -8.17
C GLU A 358 14.99 14.27 -7.30
N GLU A 359 14.91 14.40 -5.96
CA GLU A 359 15.51 13.43 -5.03
C GLU A 359 14.98 12.01 -5.26
N PHE A 360 13.65 11.83 -5.42
CA PHE A 360 13.08 10.51 -5.74
C PHE A 360 13.46 10.03 -7.15
N ALA A 361 13.48 10.92 -8.14
CA ALA A 361 13.88 10.58 -9.50
C ALA A 361 15.35 10.13 -9.55
N SER A 362 16.24 10.77 -8.80
CA SER A 362 17.67 10.41 -8.70
C SER A 362 17.92 9.01 -8.14
N LYS A 363 16.97 8.48 -7.33
CA LYS A 363 17.03 7.11 -6.78
C LYS A 363 16.48 6.06 -7.75
N THR A 364 15.90 6.47 -8.87
CA THR A 364 15.33 5.56 -9.87
C THR A 364 16.43 5.10 -10.83
N PRO A 365 16.63 3.79 -11.07
CA PRO A 365 17.63 3.29 -11.99
C PRO A 365 17.44 3.83 -13.41
N ALA A 366 18.56 4.07 -14.12
CA ALA A 366 18.53 4.56 -15.49
C ALA A 366 17.69 3.64 -16.41
N GLY A 367 16.87 4.24 -17.27
CA GLY A 367 15.98 3.53 -18.20
C GLY A 367 14.68 3.01 -17.58
N GLN A 368 14.41 3.32 -16.32
CA GLN A 368 13.15 3.00 -15.67
C GLN A 368 12.33 4.26 -15.44
N GLU A 369 11.01 4.17 -15.71
CA GLU A 369 10.09 5.29 -15.54
C GLU A 369 9.59 5.38 -14.09
N LEU A 370 9.43 6.62 -13.61
CA LEU A 370 8.79 6.95 -12.35
C LEU A 370 7.62 7.89 -12.62
N TYR A 371 6.41 7.42 -12.38
CA TYR A 371 5.20 8.23 -12.53
C TYR A 371 4.89 8.91 -11.19
N THR A 372 4.97 10.23 -11.15
CA THR A 372 4.83 11.01 -9.91
C THR A 372 3.52 11.78 -9.88
N HIS A 373 2.75 11.65 -8.81
CA HIS A 373 1.48 12.34 -8.58
C HIS A 373 1.45 12.99 -7.20
N GLU A 374 0.94 14.21 -7.17
CA GLU A 374 0.65 14.95 -5.94
C GLU A 374 -0.71 14.52 -5.39
N THR A 375 -0.75 14.12 -4.12
CA THR A 375 -1.97 13.56 -3.56
C THR A 375 -2.32 14.16 -2.19
N THR A 376 -3.62 14.29 -1.96
CA THR A 376 -4.22 14.49 -0.65
C THR A 376 -5.19 13.34 -0.41
N ALA A 377 -4.70 12.26 0.20
CA ALA A 377 -5.44 11.00 0.31
C ALA A 377 -6.78 11.11 1.06
N THR A 378 -7.00 12.18 1.83
CA THR A 378 -8.29 12.47 2.48
C THR A 378 -9.30 13.15 1.54
N ASN A 379 -8.87 13.60 0.36
CA ASN A 379 -9.72 14.18 -0.67
C ASN A 379 -10.08 13.13 -1.72
N THR A 380 -11.32 12.65 -1.69
CA THR A 380 -11.80 11.58 -2.58
C THR A 380 -11.67 11.93 -4.06
N LYS A 381 -12.01 13.19 -4.45
CA LYS A 381 -11.90 13.63 -5.85
C LYS A 381 -10.44 13.65 -6.34
N ASN A 382 -9.50 14.09 -5.48
CA ASN A 382 -8.08 14.07 -5.83
C ASN A 382 -7.58 12.64 -6.05
N VAL A 383 -7.93 11.70 -5.15
CA VAL A 383 -7.53 10.30 -5.31
C VAL A 383 -8.14 9.67 -6.56
N GLU A 384 -9.41 9.95 -6.86
CA GLU A 384 -10.09 9.48 -8.07
C GLU A 384 -9.37 9.95 -9.33
N LEU A 385 -9.09 11.27 -9.46
CA LEU A 385 -8.39 11.84 -10.61
C LEU A 385 -6.99 11.25 -10.81
N VAL A 386 -6.22 11.14 -9.71
CA VAL A 386 -4.87 10.57 -9.76
C VAL A 386 -4.91 9.10 -10.15
N PHE A 387 -5.85 8.33 -9.60
CA PHE A 387 -5.96 6.91 -9.92
C PHE A 387 -6.44 6.68 -11.35
N ASP A 388 -7.31 7.56 -11.88
CA ASP A 388 -7.70 7.53 -13.28
C ASP A 388 -6.51 7.76 -14.23
N ALA A 389 -5.62 8.70 -13.89
CA ALA A 389 -4.37 8.89 -14.63
C ALA A 389 -3.44 7.64 -14.59
N CYS A 390 -3.48 6.87 -13.51
CA CYS A 390 -2.70 5.64 -13.38
C CYS A 390 -3.27 4.45 -14.18
N LYS A 391 -4.53 4.49 -14.60
CA LYS A 391 -5.18 3.37 -15.31
C LYS A 391 -4.46 3.00 -16.60
N ASP A 392 -3.98 3.98 -17.35
CA ASP A 392 -3.28 3.75 -18.59
C ASP A 392 -1.95 3.00 -18.37
N ILE A 393 -1.28 3.24 -17.26
CA ILE A 393 -0.06 2.52 -16.86
C ILE A 393 -0.37 1.05 -16.63
N PHE A 394 -1.45 0.76 -15.90
CA PHE A 394 -1.88 -0.62 -15.62
C PHE A 394 -2.33 -1.35 -16.89
N LEU A 395 -3.07 -0.67 -17.78
CA LEU A 395 -3.54 -1.25 -19.03
C LEU A 395 -2.38 -1.56 -19.99
N ARG A 396 -1.43 -0.65 -20.16
CA ARG A 396 -0.23 -0.88 -20.97
C ARG A 396 0.53 -2.11 -20.47
N ARG A 397 0.75 -2.21 -19.16
CA ARG A 397 1.43 -3.35 -18.57
C ARG A 397 0.70 -4.66 -18.84
N ASN A 398 -0.61 -4.71 -18.62
CA ASN A 398 -1.41 -5.90 -18.90
C ASN A 398 -1.37 -6.31 -20.38
N LEU A 399 -1.32 -5.33 -21.30
CA LEU A 399 -1.20 -5.59 -22.73
C LEU A 399 0.20 -6.11 -23.12
N GLN A 400 1.27 -5.61 -22.50
CA GLN A 400 2.63 -6.12 -22.68
C GLN A 400 2.74 -7.56 -22.15
N ASP A 401 2.26 -7.83 -20.93
CA ASP A 401 2.29 -9.16 -20.33
C ASP A 401 1.43 -10.17 -21.12
N ALA A 402 0.40 -9.71 -21.82
CA ALA A 402 -0.43 -10.51 -22.72
C ALA A 402 0.17 -10.64 -24.16
N GLY A 403 1.32 -10.00 -24.44
CA GLY A 403 2.00 -10.06 -25.75
C GLY A 403 1.33 -9.24 -26.85
N PHE A 404 0.48 -8.25 -26.51
CA PHE A 404 -0.16 -7.36 -27.49
C PHE A 404 0.63 -6.08 -27.77
N MET A 405 1.69 -5.80 -26.99
CA MET A 405 2.59 -4.65 -27.16
C MET A 405 4.03 -5.09 -26.87
N GLU A 406 4.97 -4.59 -27.67
CA GLU A 406 6.42 -4.76 -27.43
C GLU A 406 6.94 -3.76 -26.39
#